data_6a59533406f79b325eaade7191180954
#
_entry.id   6a59533406f79b325eaade7191180954
#
_cell.length_a   1.000
_cell.length_b   1.000
_cell.length_c   1.000
_cell.angle_alpha   90.00
_cell.angle_beta   90.00
_cell.angle_gamma   90.00
#
_symmetry.space_group_name_H-M   'P 1'
#
loop_
_entity.id
_entity.type
_entity.pdbx_description
1 polymer ?
#
loop_
_entity_poly.entity_id
_entity_poly.type
_entity_poly.pdbx_seq_one_letter_code
_entity_poly.pdbx_strand_id
1 'polypeptide(L)' 'EQAAGVGQMNRAMAQVDQVTQQNASASEELAATAEELRGQAEDLERLLSFFKVAS' A
#
# COMPACT_ATOMS: atom_id res chain seq x y z
N GLU A 1 -30.49 15.40 -22.64
CA GLU A 1 -30.30 14.03 -22.21
C GLU A 1 -28.87 13.58 -22.39
N GLN A 2 -28.30 13.86 -23.56
CA GLN A 2 -26.89 13.55 -23.80
C GLN A 2 -25.99 14.36 -22.87
N ALA A 3 -26.36 15.59 -22.60
CA ALA A 3 -25.60 16.44 -21.68
C ALA A 3 -25.62 15.85 -20.27
N ALA A 4 -26.77 15.31 -19.84
CA ALA A 4 -26.87 14.70 -18.50
C ALA A 4 -26.03 13.42 -18.45
N GLY A 5 -26.03 12.62 -19.53
CA GLY A 5 -25.24 11.41 -19.60
C GLY A 5 -23.74 11.70 -19.56
N VAL A 6 -23.32 12.72 -20.30
CA VAL A 6 -21.90 13.12 -20.32
C VAL A 6 -21.48 13.63 -18.96
N GLY A 7 -22.36 14.40 -18.28
CA GLY A 7 -22.08 14.89 -16.94
C GLY A 7 -21.90 13.77 -15.96
N GLN A 8 -22.73 12.74 -16.05
CA GLN A 8 -22.62 11.55 -15.21
C GLN A 8 -21.32 10.80 -15.47
N MET A 9 -20.95 10.67 -16.74
CA MET A 9 -19.72 10.01 -17.11
C MET A 9 -18.51 10.77 -16.58
N ASN A 10 -18.54 12.09 -16.67
CA ASN A 10 -17.45 12.91 -16.17
C ASN A 10 -17.29 12.74 -14.66
N ARG A 11 -18.40 12.68 -13.94
CA ARG A 11 -18.36 12.46 -12.49
C ARG A 11 -17.83 11.08 -12.16
N ALA A 12 -18.25 10.08 -12.93
CA ALA A 12 -17.78 8.71 -12.73
C ALA A 12 -16.29 8.62 -12.99
N MET A 13 -15.80 9.26 -14.03
CA MET A 13 -14.37 9.27 -14.34
C MET A 13 -13.56 9.97 -13.27
N ALA A 14 -14.08 11.06 -12.73
CA ALA A 14 -13.41 11.77 -11.64
C ALA A 14 -13.33 10.87 -10.41
N GLN A 15 -14.38 10.12 -10.14
CA GLN A 15 -14.40 9.19 -9.02
C GLN A 15 -13.40 8.06 -9.22
N VAL A 16 -13.33 7.53 -10.43
CA VAL A 16 -12.35 6.48 -10.76
C VAL A 16 -10.94 6.99 -10.57
N ASP A 17 -10.68 8.22 -11.01
CA ASP A 17 -9.37 8.84 -10.85
C ASP A 17 -9.00 8.98 -9.38
N GLN A 18 -9.96 9.39 -8.56
CA GLN A 18 -9.75 9.53 -7.12
C GLN A 18 -9.41 8.19 -6.48
N VAL A 19 -10.17 7.15 -6.84
CA VAL A 19 -9.93 5.81 -6.31
C VAL A 19 -8.58 5.30 -6.77
N THR A 20 -8.22 5.57 -8.03
CA THR A 20 -6.92 5.16 -8.55
C THR A 20 -5.79 5.79 -7.76
N GLN A 21 -5.92 7.07 -7.43
CA GLN A 21 -4.92 7.78 -6.63
C GLN A 21 -4.85 7.22 -5.21
N GLN A 22 -6.00 6.93 -4.64
CA GLN A 22 -6.04 6.31 -3.31
C GLN A 22 -5.41 4.93 -3.32
N ASN A 23 -5.65 4.15 -4.37
CA ASN A 23 -5.05 2.84 -4.52
C ASN A 23 -3.53 2.93 -4.64
N ALA A 24 -3.04 3.91 -5.39
CA ALA A 24 -1.61 4.11 -5.53
C ALA A 24 -0.96 4.46 -4.19
N SER A 25 -1.60 5.33 -3.41
CA SER A 25 -1.10 5.69 -2.08
C SER A 25 -1.11 4.48 -1.16
N ALA A 26 -2.19 3.70 -1.18
CA ALA A 26 -2.29 2.50 -0.35
C ALA A 26 -1.23 1.48 -0.73
N SER A 27 -0.93 1.35 -2.02
CA SER A 27 0.10 0.44 -2.49
C SER A 27 1.48 0.86 -2.00
N GLU A 28 1.74 2.16 -2.02
CA GLU A 28 3.00 2.70 -1.51
C GLU A 28 3.13 2.45 -0.01
N GLU A 29 2.06 2.63 0.72
CA GLU A 29 2.03 2.37 2.16
C GLU A 29 2.29 0.90 2.44
N LEU A 30 1.65 0.02 1.66
CA LEU A 30 1.84 -1.42 1.81
C LEU A 30 3.29 -1.81 1.53
N ALA A 31 3.89 -1.23 0.51
CA ALA A 31 5.28 -1.51 0.19
C ALA A 31 6.21 -1.07 1.32
N ALA A 32 5.94 0.11 1.89
CA ALA A 32 6.73 0.62 3.02
C ALA A 32 6.58 -0.28 4.23
N THR A 33 5.36 -0.73 4.51
CA THR A 33 5.09 -1.62 5.64
C THR A 33 5.79 -2.97 5.43
N ALA A 34 5.77 -3.48 4.22
CA ALA A 34 6.44 -4.75 3.90
C ALA A 34 7.95 -4.64 4.11
N GLU A 35 8.52 -3.50 3.71
CA GLU A 35 9.94 -3.24 3.93
C GLU A 35 10.27 -3.19 5.41
N GLU A 36 9.42 -2.54 6.17
CA GLU A 36 9.56 -2.43 7.62
C GLU A 36 9.50 -3.81 8.27
N LEU A 37 8.53 -4.61 7.86
CA LEU A 37 8.37 -5.96 8.38
C LEU A 37 9.57 -6.83 8.07
N ARG A 38 10.12 -6.68 6.86
CA ARG A 38 11.31 -7.43 6.47
C ARG A 38 12.50 -7.06 7.35
N GLY A 39 12.64 -5.77 7.64
CA GLY A 39 13.69 -5.29 8.53
C GLY A 39 13.55 -5.85 9.93
N GLN A 40 12.32 -5.88 10.43
CA GLN A 40 12.04 -6.45 11.75
C GLN A 40 12.31 -7.94 11.79
N ALA A 41 11.98 -8.64 10.71
CA ALA A 41 12.25 -10.07 10.62
C ALA A 41 13.75 -10.35 10.65
N GLU A 42 14.51 -9.52 9.96
CA GLU A 42 15.97 -9.66 9.97
C GLU A 42 16.54 -9.40 11.36
N ASP A 43 16.00 -8.41 12.06
CA ASP A 43 16.41 -8.11 13.42
C ASP A 43 16.10 -9.28 14.35
N LEU A 44 14.93 -9.88 14.19
CA LEU A 44 14.55 -11.05 14.97
C LEU A 44 15.48 -12.22 14.70
N GLU A 45 15.83 -12.42 13.45
CA GLU A 45 16.75 -13.50 13.08
C GLU A 45 18.10 -13.29 13.73
N ARG A 46 18.56 -12.05 13.76
CA ARG A 46 19.83 -11.71 14.41
C ARG A 46 19.78 -11.98 15.90
N LEU A 47 18.68 -11.61 16.52
CA LEU A 47 18.47 -11.84 17.94
C LEU A 47 18.47 -13.32 18.28
N LEU A 48 17.76 -14.09 17.46
CA LEU A 48 17.68 -15.56 17.65
C LEU A 48 19.05 -16.21 17.48
N SER A 49 19.79 -15.73 16.50
CA SER A 49 21.14 -16.22 16.24
C SER A 49 22.05 -15.94 17.43
N PHE A 50 21.96 -14.74 17.97
CA PHE A 50 22.73 -14.34 19.16
C PHE A 50 22.36 -15.21 20.36
N PHE A 51 21.07 -15.42 20.54
CA PHE A 51 20.57 -16.24 21.65
C PHE A 51 21.05 -17.68 21.53
N LYS A 52 21.06 -18.20 20.33
CA LYS A 52 21.49 -19.56 20.06
C LYS A 52 22.96 -19.76 20.39
N VAL A 53 23.78 -18.78 20.03
CA VAL A 53 25.21 -18.82 20.32
C VAL A 53 25.46 -18.70 21.80
N ALA A 54 24.69 -17.85 22.49
CA ALA A 54 24.83 -17.63 23.93
C ALA A 54 24.41 -18.84 24.75
N SER A 55 23.46 -19.61 24.26
CA SER A 55 23.00 -20.77 24.98
C SER A 55 23.85 -21.99 24.66
#